data_c047db93519ab15289b0030b7e928d81
#
_entry.id   c047db93519ab15289b0030b7e928d81
#
_cell.length_a   1.000
_cell.length_b   1.000
_cell.length_c   1.000
_cell.angle_alpha   90.00
_cell.angle_beta   90.00
_cell.angle_gamma   90.00
#
_symmetry.space_group_name_H-M   'P 1'
#
loop_
_entity.id
_entity.type
_entity.pdbx_description
1 polymer ?
#
loop_
_entity_poly.entity_id
_entity_poly.type
_entity_poly.pdbx_seq_one_letter_code
_entity_poly.pdbx_strand_id
1 'polypeptide(L)'
;MKYVLPILSSLFITIGFSQQSESLIPKEAVTVFSINNVELLDKIGVDELIKYDFMDEIHQELFDGSTDNKSLKDAGINFDQRLNIFYGKNLRYEVSGFSFGIKDKAALFRVFDDFDAINSEYPGAEAYGSFFNNLAIKGNNALLIRVEPIESYVLEVTDSIWFSRGNLSPYYNAFELDEEISDEELLSQDIAFDAIEKNYNELRDSVEFMIQKAYLREVLGGLLIKGDNLINTSPEFQELLLHPVAGVFYMDNERNFDRAKNLWYLKTVLPTLYLNIQELYEGNIITGDLLLRDQEIDFNITAKYSEPLGSIYTEMNQIKFDKRICRYIKNDQSAYFAYNINLKKAYEKAYEIVLPMLAKEKNAELSLNVLLLKLANEYINKDALFDTYKGTMFGTFNGIKKVKTRKIEFFYNEKTFEYGERETDAEEDMPIFTLGITTARPDIPELILEHFSQITSKFEKKEHYWIYKNAIFETAPLYILNLNGLIICTNDEDLAENHHLGYGTERIDKRQIKALKAGGSLNASIDLKSVASQFPLDFIAPEQQPLMESLKGKSGKLILKSNETSKEKTTMSVVYSFDEKEFAGKHLLDMLNTLYLLTK
;
A
#
# COMPACT_ATOMS: atom_id res chain seq x y z
N MET A 1 22.11 38.52 31.43
CA MET A 1 22.29 37.09 31.21
C MET A 1 20.99 36.30 30.90
N LYS A 2 19.78 36.81 31.13
CA LYS A 2 18.51 36.09 30.85
C LYS A 2 18.04 36.06 29.38
N TYR A 3 18.66 36.81 28.51
CA TYR A 3 18.30 36.92 27.07
C TYR A 3 19.37 36.41 26.10
N VAL A 4 20.53 35.97 26.60
CA VAL A 4 21.65 35.48 25.77
C VAL A 4 21.51 33.97 25.52
N LEU A 5 20.90 33.21 26.46
CA LEU A 5 20.72 31.77 26.32
C LEU A 5 19.73 31.36 25.23
N PRO A 6 18.54 32.01 25.06
CA PRO A 6 17.63 31.67 23.97
C PRO A 6 18.14 32.09 22.59
N ILE A 7 18.98 33.13 22.49
CA ILE A 7 19.62 33.52 21.22
C ILE A 7 20.74 32.56 20.83
N LEU A 8 21.51 32.06 21.80
CA LEU A 8 22.50 31.02 21.56
C LEU A 8 21.85 29.67 21.19
N SER A 9 20.74 29.28 21.84
CA SER A 9 20.02 28.05 21.48
C SER A 9 19.36 28.13 20.10
N SER A 10 18.81 29.29 19.69
CA SER A 10 18.28 29.46 18.35
C SER A 10 19.37 29.52 17.26
N LEU A 11 20.56 30.04 17.58
CA LEU A 11 21.72 30.00 16.69
C LEU A 11 22.30 28.58 16.54
N PHE A 12 22.30 27.78 17.59
CA PHE A 12 22.73 26.38 17.48
C PHE A 12 21.75 25.49 16.71
N ILE A 13 20.44 25.74 16.79
CA ILE A 13 19.42 25.02 16.04
C ILE A 13 19.52 25.36 14.54
N THR A 14 19.76 26.62 14.17
CA THR A 14 19.88 27.02 12.76
C THR A 14 21.22 26.60 12.10
N ILE A 15 22.29 26.40 12.86
CA ILE A 15 23.59 25.96 12.33
C ILE A 15 23.61 24.43 12.10
N GLY A 16 22.82 23.66 12.85
CA GLY A 16 22.77 22.19 12.73
C GLY A 16 22.05 21.69 11.45
N PHE A 17 21.03 22.40 10.99
CA PHE A 17 20.23 21.97 9.84
C PHE A 17 20.79 22.39 8.47
N SER A 18 21.75 23.32 8.39
CA SER A 18 22.24 23.87 7.11
C SER A 18 23.22 22.96 6.35
N GLN A 19 23.58 21.78 6.90
CA GLN A 19 24.58 20.87 6.33
C GLN A 19 24.14 19.39 6.27
N GLN A 20 22.87 19.10 6.43
CA GLN A 20 22.37 17.72 6.41
C GLN A 20 21.81 17.36 5.03
N SER A 21 21.95 16.08 4.63
CA SER A 21 21.47 15.55 3.34
C SER A 21 19.98 15.78 3.10
N GLU A 22 19.18 15.83 4.17
CA GLU A 22 17.75 16.11 4.15
C GLU A 22 17.41 17.50 3.59
N SER A 23 18.35 18.45 3.67
CA SER A 23 18.17 19.79 3.09
C SER A 23 18.12 19.78 1.55
N LEU A 24 18.52 18.66 0.93
CA LEU A 24 18.45 18.44 -0.51
C LEU A 24 17.20 17.68 -0.97
N ILE A 25 16.24 17.40 -0.08
CA ILE A 25 14.95 16.84 -0.48
C ILE A 25 14.07 17.97 -1.03
N PRO A 26 13.64 17.92 -2.31
CA PRO A 26 12.81 18.97 -2.90
C PRO A 26 11.47 19.11 -2.18
N LYS A 27 10.91 20.33 -2.15
CA LYS A 27 9.56 20.56 -1.61
C LYS A 27 8.47 19.79 -2.36
N GLU A 28 8.73 19.39 -3.58
CA GLU A 28 7.85 18.58 -4.42
C GLU A 28 7.72 17.14 -3.91
N ALA A 29 8.63 16.67 -3.06
CA ALA A 29 8.55 15.35 -2.47
C ALA A 29 7.26 15.21 -1.62
N VAL A 30 6.51 14.15 -1.88
CA VAL A 30 5.28 13.79 -1.14
C VAL A 30 5.46 12.55 -0.30
N THR A 31 6.43 11.73 -0.63
CA THR A 31 6.80 10.53 0.13
C THR A 31 8.30 10.57 0.35
N VAL A 32 8.71 10.35 1.59
CA VAL A 32 10.12 10.26 1.98
C VAL A 32 10.31 9.09 2.93
N PHE A 33 11.36 8.32 2.66
CA PHE A 33 11.90 7.35 3.61
C PHE A 33 13.32 7.77 3.95
N SER A 34 13.57 8.08 5.22
CA SER A 34 14.87 8.55 5.70
C SER A 34 15.47 7.53 6.67
N ILE A 35 16.59 6.96 6.31
CA ILE A 35 17.30 5.93 7.07
C ILE A 35 18.42 6.57 7.87
N ASN A 36 18.45 6.31 9.17
CA ASN A 36 19.58 6.65 10.04
C ASN A 36 20.65 5.55 9.93
N ASN A 37 21.58 5.77 9.01
CA ASN A 37 22.60 4.79 8.69
C ASN A 37 23.53 4.46 9.88
N VAL A 38 23.77 5.41 10.77
CA VAL A 38 24.68 5.20 11.92
C VAL A 38 24.27 3.99 12.72
N GLU A 39 22.99 3.87 13.07
CA GLU A 39 22.52 2.73 13.86
C GLU A 39 22.53 1.42 13.08
N LEU A 40 22.17 1.46 11.81
CA LEU A 40 22.11 0.28 10.95
C LEU A 40 23.52 -0.24 10.62
N LEU A 41 24.41 0.65 10.20
CA LEU A 41 25.73 0.26 9.68
C LEU A 41 26.77 0.00 10.76
N ASP A 42 26.65 0.60 11.94
CA ASP A 42 27.47 0.24 13.10
C ASP A 42 27.31 -1.24 13.48
N LYS A 43 26.12 -1.81 13.27
CA LYS A 43 25.82 -3.19 13.64
C LYS A 43 25.98 -4.19 12.50
N ILE A 44 25.80 -3.76 11.23
CA ILE A 44 25.88 -4.67 10.07
C ILE A 44 27.18 -4.50 9.30
N GLY A 45 27.63 -3.25 9.13
CA GLY A 45 28.79 -2.90 8.31
C GLY A 45 28.45 -2.82 6.81
N VAL A 46 29.14 -1.88 6.13
CA VAL A 46 28.93 -1.65 4.67
C VAL A 46 29.31 -2.89 3.87
N ASP A 47 30.38 -3.60 4.28
CA ASP A 47 30.88 -4.81 3.58
C ASP A 47 29.88 -5.97 3.59
N GLU A 48 29.00 -6.02 4.59
CA GLU A 48 27.93 -7.02 4.63
C GLU A 48 26.72 -6.56 3.83
N LEU A 49 26.36 -5.27 3.91
CA LEU A 49 25.24 -4.71 3.16
C LEU A 49 25.37 -4.90 1.64
N ILE A 50 26.57 -4.66 1.09
CA ILE A 50 26.80 -4.77 -0.35
C ILE A 50 26.79 -6.22 -0.89
N LYS A 51 26.71 -7.23 -0.04
CA LYS A 51 26.62 -8.65 -0.45
C LYS A 51 25.20 -9.12 -0.74
N TYR A 52 24.20 -8.32 -0.41
CA TYR A 52 22.81 -8.66 -0.70
C TYR A 52 22.50 -8.52 -2.19
N ASP A 53 21.82 -9.50 -2.77
CA ASP A 53 21.54 -9.56 -4.22
C ASP A 53 20.70 -8.38 -4.72
N PHE A 54 19.80 -7.84 -3.89
CA PHE A 54 19.01 -6.65 -4.25
C PHE A 54 19.89 -5.38 -4.35
N MET A 55 21.07 -5.39 -3.75
CA MET A 55 22.02 -4.27 -3.89
C MET A 55 22.62 -4.20 -5.29
N ASP A 56 22.67 -5.31 -6.02
CA ASP A 56 23.12 -5.33 -7.42
C ASP A 56 22.16 -4.53 -8.32
N GLU A 57 20.86 -4.61 -8.07
CA GLU A 57 19.86 -3.84 -8.82
C GLU A 57 19.93 -2.35 -8.48
N ILE A 58 20.04 -2.03 -7.18
CA ILE A 58 20.30 -0.66 -6.74
C ILE A 58 21.59 -0.11 -7.37
N HIS A 59 22.61 -0.94 -7.46
CA HIS A 59 23.86 -0.58 -8.11
C HIS A 59 23.68 -0.34 -9.61
N GLN A 60 22.95 -1.23 -10.32
CA GLN A 60 22.63 -1.05 -11.75
C GLN A 60 21.81 0.20 -12.02
N GLU A 61 20.81 0.47 -11.18
CA GLU A 61 19.98 1.69 -11.27
C GLU A 61 20.79 2.97 -11.01
N LEU A 62 21.69 2.95 -10.00
CA LEU A 62 22.52 4.09 -9.65
C LEU A 62 23.62 4.36 -10.67
N PHE A 63 24.15 3.34 -11.34
CA PHE A 63 25.34 3.43 -12.20
C PHE A 63 25.07 3.12 -13.68
N ASP A 64 23.82 3.23 -14.12
CA ASP A 64 23.37 3.09 -15.52
C ASP A 64 23.91 1.80 -16.22
N GLY A 65 23.93 0.68 -15.50
CA GLY A 65 24.33 -0.61 -16.02
C GLY A 65 25.82 -0.81 -16.22
N SER A 66 26.66 0.16 -15.86
CA SER A 66 28.13 0.04 -15.90
C SER A 66 28.60 -0.85 -14.75
N THR A 67 28.82 -2.13 -15.06
CA THR A 67 29.19 -3.17 -14.06
C THR A 67 30.68 -3.26 -13.75
N ASP A 68 31.52 -2.48 -14.40
CA ASP A 68 32.97 -2.61 -14.31
C ASP A 68 33.53 -2.00 -13.01
N ASN A 69 33.66 -2.85 -11.97
CA ASN A 69 34.43 -2.60 -10.74
C ASN A 69 34.02 -1.40 -9.87
N LYS A 70 32.79 -0.90 -9.99
CA LYS A 70 32.26 0.20 -9.16
C LYS A 70 31.54 -0.41 -7.95
N SER A 71 31.90 0.00 -6.75
CA SER A 71 31.27 -0.42 -5.49
C SER A 71 30.73 0.77 -4.74
N LEU A 72 29.55 0.66 -4.15
CA LEU A 72 28.97 1.66 -3.24
C LEU A 72 29.93 2.00 -2.09
N LYS A 73 30.74 1.06 -1.63
CA LYS A 73 31.78 1.29 -0.63
C LYS A 73 32.82 2.30 -1.08
N ASP A 74 33.18 2.27 -2.36
CA ASP A 74 34.21 3.11 -2.96
C ASP A 74 33.64 4.41 -3.54
N ALA A 75 32.31 4.59 -3.45
CA ALA A 75 31.60 5.78 -3.96
C ALA A 75 31.79 7.05 -3.11
N GLY A 76 32.57 6.97 -2.02
CA GLY A 76 32.84 8.14 -1.18
C GLY A 76 31.62 8.67 -0.42
N ILE A 77 30.60 7.83 -0.21
CA ILE A 77 29.40 8.18 0.53
C ILE A 77 29.73 8.28 2.02
N ASN A 78 29.17 9.28 2.68
CA ASN A 78 29.25 9.43 4.13
C ASN A 78 28.07 8.72 4.79
N PHE A 79 28.27 7.49 5.21
CA PHE A 79 27.26 6.69 5.88
C PHE A 79 26.96 7.13 7.32
N ASP A 80 27.73 8.09 7.90
CA ASP A 80 27.41 8.68 9.19
C ASP A 80 26.25 9.71 9.12
N GLN A 81 25.78 10.00 7.91
CA GLN A 81 24.61 10.85 7.66
C GLN A 81 23.41 10.00 7.21
N ARG A 82 22.22 10.56 7.31
CA ARG A 82 20.99 9.91 6.82
C ARG A 82 21.05 9.74 5.30
N LEU A 83 20.55 8.61 4.83
CA LEU A 83 20.19 8.38 3.45
C LEU A 83 18.69 8.64 3.31
N ASN A 84 18.32 9.47 2.36
CA ASN A 84 16.91 9.76 2.12
C ASN A 84 16.54 9.33 0.71
N ILE A 85 15.44 8.61 0.61
CA ILE A 85 14.79 8.21 -0.63
C ILE A 85 13.49 9.00 -0.71
N PHE A 86 13.23 9.66 -1.82
CA PHE A 86 12.02 10.45 -1.96
C PHE A 86 11.35 10.26 -3.32
N TYR A 87 10.05 10.48 -3.30
CA TYR A 87 9.22 10.53 -4.48
C TYR A 87 8.25 11.70 -4.37
N GLY A 88 8.03 12.37 -5.48
CA GLY A 88 7.04 13.44 -5.62
C GLY A 88 6.42 13.42 -6.99
N LYS A 89 5.21 13.95 -7.10
CA LYS A 89 4.47 14.03 -8.35
C LYS A 89 3.59 15.26 -8.35
N ASN A 90 3.47 15.93 -9.47
CA ASN A 90 2.45 16.93 -9.73
C ASN A 90 1.74 16.64 -11.05
N LEU A 91 0.93 17.55 -11.56
CA LEU A 91 0.19 17.34 -12.81
C LEU A 91 1.06 17.34 -14.07
N ARG A 92 2.33 17.71 -13.96
CA ARG A 92 3.23 17.94 -15.10
C ARG A 92 4.44 17.03 -15.10
N TYR A 93 4.97 16.69 -13.92
CA TYR A 93 6.15 15.84 -13.79
C TYR A 93 6.15 15.03 -12.50
N GLU A 94 6.93 13.98 -12.51
CA GLU A 94 7.33 13.18 -11.36
C GLU A 94 8.77 13.51 -11.00
N VAL A 95 9.09 13.48 -9.71
CA VAL A 95 10.45 13.67 -9.20
C VAL A 95 10.76 12.54 -8.22
N SER A 96 11.89 11.89 -8.41
CA SER A 96 12.40 10.87 -7.51
C SER A 96 13.88 11.03 -7.28
N GLY A 97 14.41 10.46 -6.22
CA GLY A 97 15.84 10.53 -6.00
C GLY A 97 16.29 10.13 -4.63
N PHE A 98 17.60 10.29 -4.45
CA PHE A 98 18.34 9.98 -3.24
C PHE A 98 19.12 11.19 -2.79
N SER A 99 19.08 11.54 -1.50
CA SER A 99 20.01 12.52 -0.93
C SER A 99 20.86 11.88 0.16
N PHE A 100 22.15 12.16 0.16
CA PHE A 100 23.12 11.52 1.04
C PHE A 100 24.33 12.43 1.32
N GLY A 101 25.09 12.13 2.36
CA GLY A 101 26.32 12.81 2.68
C GLY A 101 27.50 12.33 1.82
N ILE A 102 28.48 13.20 1.59
CA ILE A 102 29.72 12.91 0.86
C ILE A 102 30.88 12.93 1.84
N LYS A 103 31.69 11.86 1.86
CA LYS A 103 32.95 11.75 2.59
C LYS A 103 34.15 12.02 1.70
N ASP A 104 34.12 11.54 0.46
CA ASP A 104 35.16 11.73 -0.54
C ASP A 104 34.55 12.06 -1.91
N LYS A 105 34.62 13.34 -2.28
CA LYS A 105 34.05 13.82 -3.54
C LYS A 105 34.79 13.27 -4.76
N ALA A 106 36.13 13.05 -4.67
CA ALA A 106 36.88 12.49 -5.78
C ALA A 106 36.51 11.02 -6.01
N ALA A 107 36.21 10.28 -4.93
CA ALA A 107 35.68 8.92 -5.04
C ALA A 107 34.29 8.90 -5.68
N LEU A 108 33.41 9.82 -5.30
CA LEU A 108 32.07 9.96 -5.89
C LEU A 108 32.15 10.17 -7.41
N PHE A 109 33.02 11.05 -7.88
CA PHE A 109 33.20 11.30 -9.32
C PHE A 109 33.83 10.14 -10.09
N ARG A 110 34.57 9.23 -9.45
CA ARG A 110 35.04 8.01 -10.12
C ARG A 110 33.90 7.05 -10.39
N VAL A 111 32.84 7.13 -9.61
CA VAL A 111 31.66 6.27 -9.75
C VAL A 111 30.66 6.87 -10.75
N PHE A 112 30.52 8.20 -10.75
CA PHE A 112 29.66 8.95 -11.69
C PHE A 112 30.50 9.63 -12.78
N ASP A 113 31.41 8.87 -13.44
CA ASP A 113 32.36 9.40 -14.43
C ASP A 113 31.72 9.78 -15.78
N ASP A 114 30.53 9.29 -16.07
CA ASP A 114 29.72 9.56 -17.28
C ASP A 114 28.82 10.80 -17.13
N PHE A 115 28.84 11.45 -15.96
CA PHE A 115 28.02 12.65 -15.73
C PHE A 115 28.73 13.91 -16.25
N ASP A 116 28.14 14.54 -17.23
CA ASP A 116 28.62 15.80 -17.77
C ASP A 116 28.20 16.98 -16.87
N ALA A 117 29.11 17.96 -16.73
CA ALA A 117 28.79 19.18 -15.99
C ALA A 117 27.64 19.94 -16.66
N ILE A 118 26.54 20.12 -15.94
CA ILE A 118 25.47 21.01 -16.35
C ILE A 118 25.96 22.43 -16.12
N ASN A 119 26.19 23.20 -17.21
CA ASN A 119 26.49 24.62 -17.13
C ASN A 119 25.32 25.36 -16.50
N SER A 120 25.32 25.47 -15.19
CA SER A 120 24.24 26.06 -14.43
C SER A 120 24.76 27.06 -13.43
N GLU A 121 24.07 28.18 -13.35
CA GLU A 121 24.35 29.28 -12.44
C GLU A 121 23.80 28.98 -11.03
N TYR A 122 24.18 27.83 -10.42
CA TYR A 122 23.78 27.53 -9.04
C TYR A 122 24.86 27.99 -8.06
N PRO A 123 24.71 29.15 -7.39
CA PRO A 123 25.72 29.66 -6.47
C PRO A 123 26.00 28.70 -5.32
N GLY A 124 27.27 28.27 -5.18
CA GLY A 124 27.70 27.37 -4.11
C GLY A 124 27.23 25.92 -4.24
N ALA A 125 26.75 25.53 -5.42
CA ALA A 125 26.41 24.16 -5.76
C ALA A 125 26.94 23.79 -7.14
N GLU A 126 27.13 22.51 -7.39
CA GLU A 126 27.54 21.94 -8.66
C GLU A 126 26.46 20.98 -9.15
N ALA A 127 26.22 20.96 -10.46
CA ALA A 127 25.25 20.04 -11.06
C ALA A 127 25.87 19.33 -12.26
N TYR A 128 25.58 18.04 -12.36
CA TYR A 128 26.06 17.13 -13.38
C TYR A 128 24.88 16.28 -13.86
N GLY A 129 24.88 15.86 -15.11
CA GLY A 129 23.80 15.07 -15.66
C GLY A 129 24.27 13.98 -16.61
N SER A 130 23.63 12.84 -16.54
CA SER A 130 23.58 11.84 -17.59
C SER A 130 22.25 11.94 -18.33
N PHE A 131 21.97 11.00 -19.24
CA PHE A 131 20.75 11.02 -20.04
C PHE A 131 19.47 10.99 -19.20
N PHE A 132 19.45 10.24 -18.08
CA PHE A 132 18.28 10.08 -17.21
C PHE A 132 18.46 10.64 -15.80
N ASN A 133 19.67 10.59 -15.26
CA ASN A 133 19.96 10.94 -13.87
C ASN A 133 20.75 12.22 -13.77
N ASN A 134 20.54 12.96 -12.69
CA ASN A 134 21.24 14.23 -12.44
C ASN A 134 21.79 14.23 -11.03
N LEU A 135 23.04 14.62 -10.88
CA LEU A 135 23.75 14.73 -9.62
C LEU A 135 23.94 16.21 -9.27
N ALA A 136 23.41 16.63 -8.13
CA ALA A 136 23.67 17.95 -7.59
C ALA A 136 24.49 17.83 -6.30
N ILE A 137 25.51 18.67 -6.13
CA ILE A 137 26.38 18.68 -4.96
C ILE A 137 26.34 20.06 -4.33
N LYS A 138 26.05 20.13 -3.03
CA LYS A 138 26.09 21.36 -2.22
C LYS A 138 26.82 21.10 -0.91
N GLY A 139 27.99 21.69 -0.77
CA GLY A 139 28.88 21.38 0.36
C GLY A 139 29.31 19.92 0.37
N ASN A 140 29.04 19.24 1.49
CA ASN A 140 29.32 17.80 1.67
C ASN A 140 28.08 16.92 1.47
N ASN A 141 27.08 17.37 0.73
CA ASN A 141 25.87 16.61 0.46
C ASN A 141 25.68 16.45 -1.05
N ALA A 142 25.17 15.32 -1.43
CA ALA A 142 24.78 14.98 -2.80
C ALA A 142 23.29 14.69 -2.90
N LEU A 143 22.76 14.99 -4.06
CA LEU A 143 21.40 14.67 -4.49
C LEU A 143 21.51 14.01 -5.86
N LEU A 144 21.14 12.76 -5.95
CA LEU A 144 20.84 12.08 -7.21
C LEU A 144 19.34 12.24 -7.47
N ILE A 145 18.99 12.87 -8.59
CA ILE A 145 17.61 13.24 -8.89
C ILE A 145 17.24 12.89 -10.33
N ARG A 146 16.04 12.35 -10.48
CA ARG A 146 15.38 12.10 -11.75
C ARG A 146 14.10 12.92 -11.80
N VAL A 147 13.88 13.60 -12.92
CA VAL A 147 12.65 14.36 -13.18
C VAL A 147 12.06 13.86 -14.49
N GLU A 148 10.87 13.33 -14.44
CA GLU A 148 10.19 12.75 -15.61
C GLU A 148 8.89 13.51 -15.89
N PRO A 149 8.69 14.00 -17.10
CA PRO A 149 7.42 14.59 -17.51
C PRO A 149 6.30 13.54 -17.47
N ILE A 150 5.09 13.97 -17.12
CA ILE A 150 3.91 13.09 -17.20
C ILE A 150 3.50 12.95 -18.65
N GLU A 151 3.35 11.71 -19.14
CA GLU A 151 3.02 11.38 -20.51
C GLU A 151 1.79 12.16 -21.04
N SER A 152 0.72 12.22 -20.26
CA SER A 152 -0.48 12.98 -20.66
C SER A 152 -0.22 14.48 -20.86
N TYR A 153 0.69 15.05 -20.09
CA TYR A 153 1.10 16.45 -20.26
C TYR A 153 2.01 16.63 -21.49
N VAL A 154 2.92 15.68 -21.73
CA VAL A 154 3.75 15.68 -22.94
C VAL A 154 2.85 15.59 -24.19
N LEU A 155 1.87 14.70 -24.18
CA LEU A 155 0.90 14.57 -25.29
C LEU A 155 0.10 15.86 -25.49
N GLU A 156 -0.42 16.47 -24.42
CA GLU A 156 -1.17 17.74 -24.51
C GLU A 156 -0.34 18.85 -25.16
N VAL A 157 0.93 18.99 -24.75
CA VAL A 157 1.83 20.00 -25.32
C VAL A 157 2.19 19.66 -26.77
N THR A 158 2.47 18.39 -27.07
CA THR A 158 2.79 17.90 -28.41
C THR A 158 1.63 18.14 -29.35
N ASP A 159 0.42 17.76 -28.96
CA ASP A 159 -0.82 17.99 -29.74
C ASP A 159 -1.02 19.49 -30.02
N SER A 160 -0.87 20.32 -28.99
CA SER A 160 -0.98 21.76 -29.14
C SER A 160 -0.01 22.31 -30.19
N ILE A 161 1.26 21.87 -30.18
CA ILE A 161 2.27 22.27 -31.15
C ILE A 161 1.96 21.69 -32.54
N TRP A 162 1.60 20.41 -32.60
CA TRP A 162 1.31 19.67 -33.85
C TRP A 162 0.18 20.32 -34.61
N PHE A 163 -0.97 20.51 -33.97
CA PHE A 163 -2.14 21.08 -34.60
C PHE A 163 -2.01 22.58 -34.89
N SER A 164 -1.23 23.33 -34.09
CA SER A 164 -0.93 24.75 -34.38
C SER A 164 -0.18 24.95 -35.70
N ARG A 165 0.52 23.92 -36.18
CA ARG A 165 1.23 23.90 -37.47
C ARG A 165 0.33 23.50 -38.63
N GLY A 166 -0.96 23.19 -38.38
CA GLY A 166 -1.92 22.77 -39.41
C GLY A 166 -1.72 21.32 -39.88
N ASN A 167 -1.04 20.49 -39.10
CA ASN A 167 -0.82 19.10 -39.43
C ASN A 167 -2.10 18.26 -39.27
N LEU A 168 -2.18 17.14 -39.99
CA LEU A 168 -3.28 16.17 -39.90
C LEU A 168 -3.16 15.40 -38.55
N SER A 169 -4.27 14.77 -38.13
CA SER A 169 -4.31 13.95 -36.94
C SER A 169 -3.29 12.80 -37.01
N PRO A 170 -2.47 12.61 -35.98
CA PRO A 170 -1.58 11.45 -35.86
C PRO A 170 -2.32 10.19 -35.40
N TYR A 171 -3.60 10.33 -35.04
CA TYR A 171 -4.42 9.23 -34.52
C TYR A 171 -5.21 8.61 -35.67
N TYR A 172 -4.81 7.44 -36.11
CA TYR A 172 -5.47 6.68 -37.16
C TYR A 172 -6.76 6.06 -36.63
N ASN A 173 -7.85 6.31 -37.34
CA ASN A 173 -9.15 5.72 -37.04
C ASN A 173 -9.53 4.79 -38.20
N ALA A 174 -9.08 3.54 -38.18
CA ALA A 174 -9.36 2.52 -39.19
C ALA A 174 -10.86 2.26 -39.42
N PHE A 175 -11.72 2.75 -38.52
CA PHE A 175 -13.18 2.60 -38.59
C PHE A 175 -13.90 3.71 -39.34
N GLU A 176 -13.20 4.77 -39.76
CA GLU A 176 -13.81 5.88 -40.53
C GLU A 176 -13.59 5.75 -42.06
N LEU A 177 -13.03 4.64 -42.51
CA LEU A 177 -12.86 4.38 -43.95
C LEU A 177 -14.19 3.91 -44.55
N ASP A 178 -14.71 4.67 -45.52
CA ASP A 178 -15.84 4.26 -46.33
C ASP A 178 -15.52 2.95 -47.08
N GLU A 179 -16.48 2.03 -47.17
CA GLU A 179 -16.33 0.66 -47.71
C GLU A 179 -15.89 0.56 -49.21
N GLU A 180 -15.55 1.65 -49.89
CA GLU A 180 -15.23 1.70 -51.33
C GLU A 180 -13.78 2.11 -51.66
N ILE A 181 -12.82 2.00 -50.72
CA ILE A 181 -11.42 2.37 -50.98
C ILE A 181 -10.66 1.19 -51.63
N SER A 182 -9.95 1.44 -52.73
CA SER A 182 -9.14 0.42 -53.41
C SER A 182 -7.89 0.04 -52.58
N ASP A 183 -7.38 -1.21 -52.73
CA ASP A 183 -6.19 -1.69 -52.06
C ASP A 183 -4.95 -0.80 -52.29
N GLU A 184 -4.84 -0.16 -53.48
CA GLU A 184 -3.75 0.78 -53.82
C GLU A 184 -3.90 2.12 -53.08
N GLU A 185 -5.11 2.61 -52.88
CA GLU A 185 -5.38 3.81 -52.10
C GLU A 185 -5.18 3.57 -50.60
N LEU A 186 -5.59 2.40 -50.06
CA LEU A 186 -5.32 1.96 -48.72
C LEU A 186 -3.81 1.93 -48.44
N LEU A 187 -3.04 1.29 -49.32
CA LEU A 187 -1.57 1.21 -49.17
C LEU A 187 -0.91 2.59 -49.22
N SER A 188 -1.40 3.51 -50.04
CA SER A 188 -0.87 4.89 -50.10
C SER A 188 -1.23 5.72 -48.87
N GLN A 189 -2.40 5.48 -48.29
CA GLN A 189 -2.82 6.12 -47.02
C GLN A 189 -2.04 5.59 -45.85
N ASP A 190 -1.78 4.28 -45.77
CA ASP A 190 -0.95 3.67 -44.72
C ASP A 190 0.49 4.23 -44.74
N ILE A 191 1.13 4.35 -45.92
CA ILE A 191 2.47 4.94 -46.03
C ILE A 191 2.48 6.42 -45.62
N ALA A 192 1.43 7.18 -45.98
CA ALA A 192 1.30 8.57 -45.58
C ALA A 192 1.08 8.71 -44.07
N PHE A 193 0.30 7.79 -43.49
CA PHE A 193 0.02 7.75 -42.04
C PHE A 193 1.28 7.40 -41.25
N ASP A 194 2.05 6.37 -41.65
CA ASP A 194 3.31 6.00 -41.03
C ASP A 194 4.30 7.18 -40.96
N ALA A 195 4.35 7.99 -42.03
CA ALA A 195 5.18 9.20 -42.07
C ALA A 195 4.68 10.28 -41.09
N ILE A 196 3.37 10.45 -40.96
CA ILE A 196 2.74 11.37 -40.02
C ILE A 196 3.04 10.93 -38.58
N GLU A 197 2.80 9.65 -38.27
CA GLU A 197 3.05 9.06 -36.96
C GLU A 197 4.53 9.19 -36.55
N LYS A 198 5.44 8.86 -37.46
CA LYS A 198 6.87 9.03 -37.24
C LYS A 198 7.24 10.46 -36.89
N ASN A 199 6.79 11.44 -37.68
CA ASN A 199 7.08 12.85 -37.46
C ASN A 199 6.47 13.36 -36.14
N TYR A 200 5.28 12.87 -35.78
CA TYR A 200 4.63 13.16 -34.52
C TYR A 200 5.43 12.60 -33.32
N ASN A 201 5.89 11.34 -33.42
CA ASN A 201 6.70 10.71 -32.39
C ASN A 201 8.06 11.44 -32.19
N GLU A 202 8.73 11.84 -33.30
CA GLU A 202 9.95 12.64 -33.24
C GLU A 202 9.70 14.02 -32.57
N LEU A 203 8.57 14.65 -32.83
CA LEU A 203 8.18 15.87 -32.14
C LEU A 203 7.92 15.62 -30.66
N ARG A 204 7.18 14.53 -30.32
CA ARG A 204 6.89 14.15 -28.94
C ARG A 204 8.17 13.96 -28.14
N ASP A 205 9.13 13.18 -28.66
CA ASP A 205 10.41 12.92 -27.99
C ASP A 205 11.20 14.25 -27.77
N SER A 206 11.16 15.16 -28.75
CA SER A 206 11.76 16.48 -28.63
C SER A 206 11.08 17.35 -27.56
N VAL A 207 9.75 17.31 -27.51
CA VAL A 207 8.94 18.04 -26.51
C VAL A 207 9.19 17.47 -25.12
N GLU A 208 9.19 16.16 -24.98
CA GLU A 208 9.48 15.49 -23.72
C GLU A 208 10.85 15.91 -23.15
N PHE A 209 11.89 15.84 -23.96
CA PHE A 209 13.24 16.26 -23.58
C PHE A 209 13.30 17.73 -23.16
N MET A 210 12.66 18.63 -23.90
CA MET A 210 12.62 20.05 -23.55
C MET A 210 11.91 20.31 -22.23
N ILE A 211 10.77 19.65 -22.01
CA ILE A 211 9.96 19.74 -20.79
C ILE A 211 10.76 19.20 -19.61
N GLN A 212 11.35 18.01 -19.73
CA GLN A 212 12.19 17.40 -18.71
C GLN A 212 13.32 18.34 -18.26
N LYS A 213 14.04 18.90 -19.21
CA LYS A 213 15.14 19.83 -18.93
C LYS A 213 14.67 21.12 -18.26
N ALA A 214 13.49 21.63 -18.65
CA ALA A 214 12.92 22.82 -18.03
C ALA A 214 12.53 22.57 -16.57
N TYR A 215 11.86 21.45 -16.28
CA TYR A 215 11.46 21.09 -14.91
C TYR A 215 12.64 20.72 -14.01
N LEU A 216 13.64 20.03 -14.54
CA LEU A 216 14.87 19.79 -13.80
C LEU A 216 15.50 21.11 -13.33
N ARG A 217 15.59 22.12 -14.22
CA ARG A 217 16.10 23.45 -13.86
C ARG A 217 15.21 24.14 -12.83
N GLU A 218 13.91 24.00 -12.94
CA GLU A 218 12.95 24.57 -11.99
C GLU A 218 13.15 23.96 -10.60
N VAL A 219 13.19 22.61 -10.49
CA VAL A 219 13.38 21.90 -9.22
C VAL A 219 14.75 22.23 -8.61
N LEU A 220 15.83 22.11 -9.38
CA LEU A 220 17.18 22.40 -8.88
C LEU A 220 17.34 23.90 -8.54
N GLY A 221 16.79 24.81 -9.32
CA GLY A 221 16.79 26.23 -9.03
C GLY A 221 16.02 26.57 -7.76
N GLY A 222 14.86 25.97 -7.56
CA GLY A 222 14.09 26.05 -6.32
C GLY A 222 14.90 25.58 -5.12
N LEU A 223 15.44 24.38 -5.22
CA LEU A 223 16.15 23.72 -4.13
C LEU A 223 17.50 24.38 -3.79
N LEU A 224 18.35 24.61 -4.79
CA LEU A 224 19.74 25.03 -4.58
C LEU A 224 19.89 26.56 -4.37
N ILE A 225 19.05 27.37 -5.02
CA ILE A 225 19.09 28.82 -4.95
C ILE A 225 18.13 29.37 -3.90
N LYS A 226 16.84 28.96 -3.96
CA LYS A 226 15.79 29.50 -3.10
C LYS A 226 15.69 28.81 -1.75
N GLY A 227 16.24 27.60 -1.62
CA GLY A 227 16.09 26.76 -0.43
C GLY A 227 14.68 26.17 -0.28
N ASP A 228 14.00 25.95 -1.40
CA ASP A 228 12.67 25.34 -1.49
C ASP A 228 12.78 23.82 -1.24
N ASN A 229 13.08 23.44 -0.01
CA ASN A 229 13.19 22.03 0.42
C ASN A 229 12.04 21.62 1.32
N LEU A 230 11.87 20.30 1.49
CA LEU A 230 10.78 19.73 2.28
C LEU A 230 10.88 20.13 3.76
N ILE A 231 12.07 20.21 4.34
CA ILE A 231 12.27 20.61 5.74
C ILE A 231 11.69 22.00 6.01
N ASN A 232 11.90 22.93 5.07
CA ASN A 232 11.43 24.31 5.22
C ASN A 232 9.92 24.45 4.97
N THR A 233 9.29 23.48 4.30
CA THR A 233 7.89 23.55 3.87
C THR A 233 6.97 22.63 4.66
N SER A 234 7.50 21.61 5.35
CA SER A 234 6.73 20.68 6.18
C SER A 234 7.25 20.64 7.62
N PRO A 235 6.55 21.30 8.56
CA PRO A 235 6.86 21.20 9.99
C PRO A 235 6.79 19.77 10.52
N GLU A 236 5.87 18.96 10.00
CA GLU A 236 5.71 17.55 10.38
C GLU A 236 6.95 16.72 10.00
N PHE A 237 7.49 16.95 8.80
CA PHE A 237 8.72 16.28 8.40
C PHE A 237 9.91 16.73 9.23
N GLN A 238 10.00 18.02 9.54
CA GLN A 238 11.04 18.56 10.40
C GLN A 238 11.00 17.95 11.82
N GLU A 239 9.81 17.85 12.41
CA GLU A 239 9.62 17.21 13.73
C GLU A 239 10.02 15.73 13.70
N LEU A 240 9.62 15.02 12.65
CA LEU A 240 9.89 13.59 12.46
C LEU A 240 11.39 13.27 12.42
N LEU A 241 12.19 14.13 11.81
CA LEU A 241 13.66 13.96 11.74
C LEU A 241 14.35 14.06 13.12
N LEU A 242 13.69 14.62 14.14
CA LEU A 242 14.21 14.70 15.51
C LEU A 242 14.04 13.38 16.28
N HIS A 243 13.26 12.42 15.76
CA HIS A 243 13.06 11.15 16.42
C HIS A 243 14.34 10.30 16.40
N PRO A 244 14.78 9.76 17.56
CA PRO A 244 15.98 8.93 17.67
C PRO A 244 15.66 7.48 17.25
N VAL A 245 15.40 7.26 15.97
CA VAL A 245 14.95 5.98 15.40
C VAL A 245 15.81 5.59 14.20
N ALA A 246 15.81 4.30 13.85
CA ALA A 246 16.59 3.76 12.74
C ALA A 246 16.12 4.27 11.36
N GLY A 247 14.83 4.60 11.24
CA GLY A 247 14.29 5.19 10.02
C GLY A 247 12.98 5.92 10.30
N VAL A 248 12.66 6.87 9.42
CA VAL A 248 11.39 7.60 9.45
C VAL A 248 10.74 7.57 8.08
N PHE A 249 9.42 7.50 8.08
CA PHE A 249 8.58 7.56 6.89
C PHE A 249 7.69 8.80 6.96
N TYR A 250 7.59 9.49 5.85
CA TYR A 250 6.70 10.64 5.68
C TYR A 250 5.92 10.51 4.38
N MET A 251 4.63 10.78 4.42
CA MET A 251 3.78 10.86 3.24
C MET A 251 2.72 11.96 3.40
N ASP A 252 2.75 12.91 2.49
CA ASP A 252 1.73 13.94 2.34
C ASP A 252 0.60 13.40 1.46
N ASN A 253 -0.43 12.89 2.10
CA ASN A 253 -1.53 12.23 1.41
C ASN A 253 -2.51 13.23 0.77
N GLU A 254 -2.56 14.47 1.25
CA GLU A 254 -3.30 15.56 0.60
C GLU A 254 -2.75 15.82 -0.81
N ARG A 255 -1.42 16.06 -0.93
CA ARG A 255 -0.79 16.27 -2.23
C ARG A 255 -0.78 15.00 -3.09
N ASN A 256 -0.80 13.82 -2.48
CA ASN A 256 -0.87 12.55 -3.19
C ASN A 256 -2.27 12.30 -3.77
N PHE A 257 -3.33 12.68 -3.04
CA PHE A 257 -4.72 12.60 -3.52
C PHE A 257 -4.93 13.45 -4.78
N ASP A 258 -4.44 14.69 -4.80
CA ASP A 258 -4.59 15.62 -5.94
C ASP A 258 -3.97 15.08 -7.24
N ARG A 259 -3.15 14.05 -7.16
CA ARG A 259 -2.34 13.47 -8.25
C ARG A 259 -2.76 12.07 -8.67
N ALA A 260 -3.79 11.50 -8.04
CA ALA A 260 -4.25 10.16 -8.35
C ALA A 260 -4.86 10.11 -9.77
N LYS A 261 -4.21 9.38 -10.68
CA LYS A 261 -4.67 9.20 -12.08
C LYS A 261 -6.13 8.74 -12.16
N ASN A 262 -6.56 7.91 -11.22
CA ASN A 262 -7.92 7.35 -11.18
C ASN A 262 -9.00 8.41 -10.88
N LEU A 263 -8.62 9.59 -10.43
CA LEU A 263 -9.54 10.68 -10.11
C LEU A 263 -9.72 11.69 -11.25
N TRP A 264 -9.01 11.51 -12.37
CA TRP A 264 -9.15 12.38 -13.54
C TRP A 264 -10.61 12.45 -14.03
N TYR A 265 -11.28 11.30 -14.11
CA TYR A 265 -12.69 11.24 -14.49
C TYR A 265 -13.56 12.07 -13.52
N LEU A 266 -13.33 11.92 -12.22
CA LEU A 266 -14.05 12.66 -11.20
C LEU A 266 -13.81 14.18 -11.36
N LYS A 267 -12.57 14.59 -11.56
CA LYS A 267 -12.17 15.98 -11.76
C LYS A 267 -12.82 16.61 -13.01
N THR A 268 -12.95 15.85 -14.08
CA THR A 268 -13.49 16.32 -15.36
C THR A 268 -15.01 16.31 -15.37
N VAL A 269 -15.64 15.24 -14.87
CA VAL A 269 -17.11 15.04 -14.95
C VAL A 269 -17.83 15.63 -13.74
N LEU A 270 -17.20 15.62 -12.56
CA LEU A 270 -17.77 16.07 -11.30
C LEU A 270 -16.79 16.98 -10.53
N PRO A 271 -16.40 18.14 -11.10
CA PRO A 271 -15.34 18.99 -10.55
C PRO A 271 -15.63 19.51 -9.14
N THR A 272 -16.89 19.84 -8.84
CA THR A 272 -17.29 20.31 -7.51
C THR A 272 -17.17 19.20 -6.47
N LEU A 273 -17.55 17.97 -6.83
CA LEU A 273 -17.38 16.80 -5.97
C LEU A 273 -15.90 16.51 -5.73
N TYR A 274 -15.07 16.58 -6.78
CA TYR A 274 -13.63 16.41 -6.66
C TYR A 274 -13.03 17.39 -5.65
N LEU A 275 -13.34 18.69 -5.76
CA LEU A 275 -12.85 19.71 -4.84
C LEU A 275 -13.32 19.46 -3.40
N ASN A 276 -14.57 19.09 -3.19
CA ASN A 276 -15.10 18.79 -1.86
C ASN A 276 -14.44 17.52 -1.25
N ILE A 277 -14.11 16.52 -2.07
CA ILE A 277 -13.37 15.34 -1.60
C ILE A 277 -11.93 15.73 -1.27
N GLN A 278 -11.30 16.60 -2.06
CA GLN A 278 -9.96 17.12 -1.77
C GLN A 278 -9.91 17.81 -0.39
N GLU A 279 -10.94 18.61 -0.02
CA GLU A 279 -11.07 19.22 1.31
C GLU A 279 -11.07 18.16 2.45
N LEU A 280 -11.56 16.94 2.21
CA LEU A 280 -11.50 15.85 3.20
C LEU A 280 -10.06 15.37 3.48
N TYR A 281 -9.17 15.53 2.50
CA TYR A 281 -7.77 15.13 2.61
C TYR A 281 -6.85 16.28 3.05
N GLU A 282 -7.39 17.48 3.29
CA GLU A 282 -6.62 18.62 3.78
C GLU A 282 -5.89 18.28 5.09
N GLY A 283 -4.58 18.50 5.12
CA GLY A 283 -3.72 18.17 6.26
C GLY A 283 -3.56 16.66 6.53
N ASN A 284 -3.94 15.79 5.58
CA ASN A 284 -3.75 14.35 5.75
C ASN A 284 -2.28 13.97 5.52
N ILE A 285 -1.59 13.71 6.61
CA ILE A 285 -0.17 13.37 6.64
C ILE A 285 0.00 12.05 7.37
N ILE A 286 0.74 11.12 6.77
CA ILE A 286 1.10 9.85 7.37
C ILE A 286 2.59 9.90 7.72
N THR A 287 2.91 9.63 8.97
CA THR A 287 4.28 9.52 9.46
C THR A 287 4.52 8.14 10.06
N GLY A 288 5.76 7.69 10.05
CA GLY A 288 6.14 6.40 10.62
C GLY A 288 7.53 6.43 11.23
N ASP A 289 7.69 5.72 12.35
CA ASP A 289 8.96 5.51 13.04
C ASP A 289 9.35 4.04 12.95
N LEU A 290 10.53 3.76 12.39
CA LEU A 290 11.11 2.43 12.34
C LEU A 290 12.14 2.27 13.46
N LEU A 291 11.87 1.35 14.38
CA LEU A 291 12.80 0.99 15.46
C LEU A 291 13.31 -0.43 15.23
N LEU A 292 14.63 -0.59 15.25
CA LEU A 292 15.30 -1.87 15.11
C LEU A 292 15.92 -2.25 16.46
N ARG A 293 15.36 -3.27 17.10
CA ARG A 293 15.84 -3.80 18.39
C ARG A 293 16.46 -5.18 18.19
N ASP A 294 16.97 -5.76 19.25
CA ASP A 294 17.35 -7.17 19.22
C ASP A 294 16.07 -8.02 19.12
N GLN A 295 15.96 -8.84 18.08
CA GLN A 295 14.84 -9.75 17.84
C GLN A 295 13.45 -9.08 17.59
N GLU A 296 13.40 -7.76 17.35
CA GLU A 296 12.13 -7.05 17.15
C GLU A 296 12.28 -5.86 16.20
N ILE A 297 11.36 -5.75 15.27
CA ILE A 297 11.19 -4.60 14.38
C ILE A 297 9.85 -3.96 14.72
N ASP A 298 9.87 -2.70 15.14
CA ASP A 298 8.67 -1.90 15.39
C ASP A 298 8.52 -0.85 14.32
N PHE A 299 7.34 -0.78 13.69
CA PHE A 299 6.96 0.30 12.82
C PHE A 299 5.71 0.99 13.37
N ASN A 300 5.89 2.17 13.92
CA ASN A 300 4.81 2.96 14.50
C ASN A 300 4.34 4.01 13.51
N ILE A 301 3.07 3.91 13.10
CA ILE A 301 2.46 4.76 12.09
C ILE A 301 1.49 5.73 12.75
N THR A 302 1.56 6.99 12.38
CA THR A 302 0.58 8.03 12.75
C THR A 302 -0.01 8.62 11.48
N ALA A 303 -1.32 8.54 11.33
CA ALA A 303 -2.07 9.22 10.29
C ALA A 303 -2.81 10.42 10.90
N LYS A 304 -2.43 11.64 10.49
CA LYS A 304 -3.19 12.87 10.75
C LYS A 304 -4.23 13.06 9.65
N TYR A 305 -5.34 13.70 9.96
CA TYR A 305 -6.39 13.96 8.97
C TYR A 305 -7.23 15.19 9.33
N SER A 306 -7.98 15.66 8.34
CA SER A 306 -8.95 16.76 8.51
C SER A 306 -10.00 16.45 9.59
N GLU A 307 -10.58 17.46 10.19
CA GLU A 307 -11.63 17.29 11.19
C GLU A 307 -12.83 16.45 10.68
N PRO A 308 -13.34 16.63 9.43
CA PRO A 308 -14.41 15.79 8.91
C PRO A 308 -14.07 14.31 8.88
N LEU A 309 -12.91 13.92 8.34
CA LEU A 309 -12.47 12.53 8.33
C LEU A 309 -12.23 12.00 9.73
N GLY A 310 -11.56 12.78 10.58
CA GLY A 310 -11.32 12.42 11.97
C GLY A 310 -12.59 12.21 12.77
N SER A 311 -13.64 12.97 12.49
CA SER A 311 -14.96 12.77 13.08
C SER A 311 -15.56 11.43 12.68
N ILE A 312 -15.46 11.04 11.40
CA ILE A 312 -15.93 9.72 10.91
C ILE A 312 -15.15 8.58 11.61
N TYR A 313 -13.82 8.66 11.63
CA TYR A 313 -12.98 7.64 12.25
C TYR A 313 -13.21 7.50 13.75
N THR A 314 -13.40 8.63 14.46
CA THR A 314 -13.67 8.63 15.89
C THR A 314 -15.01 7.94 16.20
N GLU A 315 -16.07 8.28 15.46
CA GLU A 315 -17.38 7.66 15.63
C GLU A 315 -17.35 6.17 15.23
N MET A 316 -16.62 5.82 14.18
CA MET A 316 -16.42 4.44 13.73
C MET A 316 -15.76 3.57 14.82
N ASN A 317 -14.82 4.13 15.57
CA ASN A 317 -14.08 3.41 16.61
C ASN A 317 -14.79 3.37 17.98
N GLN A 318 -15.93 4.03 18.14
CA GLN A 318 -16.75 4.00 19.36
C GLN A 318 -17.55 2.70 19.46
N ILE A 319 -16.90 1.58 19.67
CA ILE A 319 -17.56 0.29 19.83
C ILE A 319 -17.10 -0.45 21.08
N LYS A 320 -18.04 -1.19 21.64
CA LYS A 320 -17.77 -2.07 22.78
C LYS A 320 -17.31 -3.43 22.28
N PHE A 321 -16.08 -3.78 22.57
CA PHE A 321 -15.48 -5.08 22.25
C PHE A 321 -16.35 -6.26 22.77
N ASP A 322 -16.71 -7.19 21.89
CA ASP A 322 -17.44 -8.39 22.25
C ASP A 322 -16.51 -9.50 22.74
N LYS A 323 -16.56 -9.79 24.02
CA LYS A 323 -15.67 -10.77 24.65
C LYS A 323 -15.89 -12.21 24.18
N ARG A 324 -17.01 -12.52 23.54
CA ARG A 324 -17.32 -13.88 23.08
C ARG A 324 -16.32 -14.38 22.04
N ILE A 325 -15.77 -13.46 21.23
CA ILE A 325 -14.77 -13.81 20.21
C ILE A 325 -13.49 -14.40 20.82
N CYS A 326 -13.15 -14.01 22.07
CA CYS A 326 -11.97 -14.57 22.76
C CYS A 326 -12.04 -16.07 23.00
N ARG A 327 -13.18 -16.71 22.79
CA ARG A 327 -13.30 -18.17 22.86
C ARG A 327 -12.74 -18.88 21.65
N TYR A 328 -12.68 -18.18 20.52
CA TYR A 328 -12.28 -18.73 19.22
C TYR A 328 -10.83 -18.38 18.85
N ILE A 329 -10.28 -17.34 19.47
CA ILE A 329 -8.89 -16.94 19.27
C ILE A 329 -8.04 -17.55 20.38
N LYS A 330 -7.27 -18.59 20.08
CA LYS A 330 -6.40 -19.27 21.05
C LYS A 330 -5.14 -18.46 21.35
N ASN A 331 -4.52 -18.74 22.51
CA ASN A 331 -3.28 -18.03 22.88
C ASN A 331 -2.10 -18.31 21.94
N ASP A 332 -2.06 -19.53 21.39
CA ASP A 332 -1.06 -20.04 20.43
C ASP A 332 -1.58 -20.04 18.98
N GLN A 333 -2.59 -19.22 18.70
CA GLN A 333 -3.17 -19.12 17.37
C GLN A 333 -2.13 -18.70 16.33
N SER A 334 -1.96 -19.52 15.29
CA SER A 334 -0.98 -19.24 14.22
C SER A 334 -1.30 -17.97 13.44
N ALA A 335 -2.59 -17.72 13.17
CA ALA A 335 -3.01 -16.44 12.62
C ALA A 335 -4.42 -16.09 13.05
N TYR A 336 -4.65 -14.80 13.34
CA TYR A 336 -5.97 -14.26 13.60
C TYR A 336 -6.05 -12.77 13.26
N PHE A 337 -7.26 -12.31 13.07
CA PHE A 337 -7.60 -10.89 13.14
C PHE A 337 -8.88 -10.69 13.96
N ALA A 338 -8.99 -9.53 14.58
CA ALA A 338 -10.21 -9.05 15.24
C ALA A 338 -10.40 -7.58 14.86
N TYR A 339 -11.57 -7.26 14.33
CA TYR A 339 -11.92 -5.93 13.85
C TYR A 339 -13.20 -5.45 14.53
N ASN A 340 -13.16 -4.25 15.11
CA ASN A 340 -14.26 -3.66 15.85
C ASN A 340 -14.57 -2.28 15.30
N ILE A 341 -15.72 -2.11 14.63
CA ILE A 341 -16.17 -0.83 14.07
C ILE A 341 -17.66 -0.58 14.29
N ASN A 342 -18.00 0.64 14.52
CA ASN A 342 -19.39 1.09 14.60
C ASN A 342 -19.88 1.59 13.24
N LEU A 343 -20.34 0.67 12.38
CA LEU A 343 -20.80 1.03 11.03
C LEU A 343 -21.95 2.02 11.03
N LYS A 344 -22.89 1.91 12.00
CA LYS A 344 -24.02 2.85 12.11
C LYS A 344 -23.52 4.27 12.33
N LYS A 345 -22.63 4.45 13.31
CA LYS A 345 -22.05 5.76 13.61
C LYS A 345 -21.19 6.30 12.48
N ALA A 346 -20.40 5.44 11.86
CA ALA A 346 -19.62 5.80 10.68
C ALA A 346 -20.51 6.27 9.53
N TYR A 347 -21.58 5.52 9.25
CA TYR A 347 -22.56 5.88 8.22
C TYR A 347 -23.25 7.22 8.54
N GLU A 348 -23.78 7.38 9.75
CA GLU A 348 -24.45 8.61 10.16
C GLU A 348 -23.54 9.81 9.96
N LYS A 349 -22.28 9.70 10.38
CA LYS A 349 -21.31 10.80 10.25
C LYS A 349 -20.87 11.04 8.81
N ALA A 350 -20.62 9.98 8.05
CA ALA A 350 -20.31 10.09 6.63
C ALA A 350 -21.48 10.69 5.84
N TYR A 351 -22.72 10.31 6.16
CA TYR A 351 -23.91 10.87 5.53
C TYR A 351 -24.04 12.38 5.78
N GLU A 352 -23.81 12.84 7.03
CA GLU A 352 -23.82 14.26 7.39
C GLU A 352 -22.78 15.09 6.60
N ILE A 353 -21.63 14.51 6.29
CA ILE A 353 -20.50 15.19 5.63
C ILE A 353 -20.62 15.08 4.11
N VAL A 354 -20.79 13.87 3.60
CA VAL A 354 -20.69 13.58 2.14
C VAL A 354 -21.96 14.02 1.39
N LEU A 355 -23.15 13.87 1.98
CA LEU A 355 -24.39 14.22 1.30
C LEU A 355 -24.47 15.71 0.89
N PRO A 356 -24.11 16.68 1.72
CA PRO A 356 -24.04 18.07 1.32
C PRO A 356 -23.01 18.34 0.20
N MET A 357 -21.91 17.60 0.18
CA MET A 357 -20.90 17.70 -0.88
C MET A 357 -21.47 17.24 -2.23
N LEU A 358 -22.11 16.07 -2.25
CA LEU A 358 -22.79 15.56 -3.43
C LEU A 358 -23.89 16.49 -3.94
N ALA A 359 -24.63 17.11 -3.01
CA ALA A 359 -25.74 18.00 -3.34
C ALA A 359 -25.29 19.35 -3.95
N LYS A 360 -24.03 19.73 -3.80
CA LYS A 360 -23.47 20.95 -4.43
C LYS A 360 -23.19 20.76 -5.93
N GLU A 361 -23.05 19.53 -6.40
CA GLU A 361 -22.76 19.22 -7.80
C GLU A 361 -24.00 19.48 -8.68
N LYS A 362 -23.82 20.21 -9.78
CA LYS A 362 -24.88 20.58 -10.71
C LYS A 362 -25.02 19.55 -11.85
N ASN A 363 -25.09 18.29 -11.49
CA ASN A 363 -25.31 17.20 -12.44
C ASN A 363 -26.70 16.60 -12.20
N ALA A 364 -27.52 16.46 -13.26
CA ALA A 364 -28.91 16.01 -13.13
C ALA A 364 -29.02 14.56 -12.65
N GLU A 365 -28.16 13.68 -13.14
CA GLU A 365 -28.12 12.28 -12.73
C GLU A 365 -27.67 12.13 -11.28
N LEU A 366 -26.64 12.86 -10.87
CA LEU A 366 -26.17 12.87 -9.49
C LEU A 366 -27.24 13.47 -8.55
N SER A 367 -27.94 14.51 -8.97
CA SER A 367 -29.05 15.11 -8.21
C SER A 367 -30.18 14.12 -7.96
N LEU A 368 -30.51 13.26 -8.94
CA LEU A 368 -31.47 12.18 -8.78
C LEU A 368 -30.94 11.13 -7.77
N ASN A 369 -29.67 10.73 -7.88
CA ASN A 369 -29.05 9.78 -6.96
C ASN A 369 -29.02 10.33 -5.52
N VAL A 370 -28.73 11.62 -5.34
CA VAL A 370 -28.79 12.30 -4.03
C VAL A 370 -30.21 12.27 -3.48
N LEU A 371 -31.24 12.53 -4.31
CA LEU A 371 -32.65 12.42 -3.91
C LEU A 371 -32.99 10.99 -3.49
N LEU A 372 -32.61 9.99 -4.28
CA LEU A 372 -32.85 8.57 -3.96
C LEU A 372 -32.14 8.17 -2.67
N LEU A 373 -30.91 8.65 -2.44
CA LEU A 373 -30.19 8.40 -1.19
C LEU A 373 -30.88 9.04 0.02
N LYS A 374 -31.44 10.26 -0.12
CA LYS A 374 -32.24 10.91 0.92
C LYS A 374 -33.52 10.12 1.21
N LEU A 375 -34.24 9.71 0.19
CA LEU A 375 -35.44 8.89 0.34
C LEU A 375 -35.13 7.55 0.99
N ALA A 376 -34.09 6.87 0.53
CA ALA A 376 -33.64 5.62 1.14
C ALA A 376 -33.27 5.81 2.62
N ASN A 377 -32.56 6.89 2.94
CA ASN A 377 -32.19 7.22 4.32
C ASN A 377 -33.39 7.52 5.23
N GLU A 378 -34.49 8.01 4.67
CA GLU A 378 -35.74 8.31 5.42
C GLU A 378 -36.62 7.06 5.58
N TYR A 379 -36.75 6.24 4.52
CA TYR A 379 -37.73 5.14 4.50
C TYR A 379 -37.14 3.77 4.88
N ILE A 380 -35.82 3.58 4.77
CA ILE A 380 -35.18 2.33 5.21
C ILE A 380 -34.98 2.36 6.73
N ASN A 381 -35.39 1.29 7.39
CA ASN A 381 -35.09 1.09 8.81
C ASN A 381 -33.59 0.82 9.01
N LYS A 382 -32.82 1.88 9.17
CA LYS A 382 -31.36 1.84 9.35
C LYS A 382 -30.96 1.06 10.60
N ASP A 383 -31.73 1.17 11.67
CA ASP A 383 -31.46 0.45 12.91
C ASP A 383 -31.49 -1.06 12.66
N ALA A 384 -32.52 -1.53 11.98
CA ALA A 384 -32.62 -2.95 11.62
C ALA A 384 -31.47 -3.39 10.70
N LEU A 385 -31.05 -2.53 9.76
CA LEU A 385 -29.94 -2.84 8.86
C LEU A 385 -28.61 -2.93 9.63
N PHE A 386 -28.29 -1.92 10.45
CA PHE A 386 -27.03 -1.91 11.20
C PHE A 386 -27.05 -2.87 12.40
N ASP A 387 -28.20 -3.27 12.91
CA ASP A 387 -28.32 -4.31 13.92
C ASP A 387 -27.96 -5.70 13.36
N THR A 388 -28.01 -5.89 12.04
CA THR A 388 -27.56 -7.13 11.39
C THR A 388 -26.04 -7.34 11.55
N TYR A 389 -25.27 -6.25 11.64
CA TYR A 389 -23.84 -6.28 11.97
C TYR A 389 -23.56 -5.34 13.15
N LYS A 390 -23.29 -5.92 14.32
CA LYS A 390 -23.11 -5.19 15.57
C LYS A 390 -21.69 -4.63 15.76
N GLY A 391 -20.80 -4.86 14.80
CA GLY A 391 -19.53 -4.15 14.70
C GLY A 391 -18.29 -4.94 15.12
N THR A 392 -18.40 -6.18 15.57
CA THR A 392 -17.24 -7.05 15.79
C THR A 392 -17.19 -8.14 14.73
N MET A 393 -16.04 -8.26 14.08
CA MET A 393 -15.70 -9.35 13.17
C MET A 393 -14.35 -9.93 13.59
N PHE A 394 -14.18 -11.23 13.46
CA PHE A 394 -12.90 -11.89 13.66
C PHE A 394 -12.69 -13.02 12.66
N GLY A 395 -11.45 -13.40 12.48
CA GLY A 395 -11.07 -14.59 11.74
C GLY A 395 -9.89 -15.28 12.40
N THR A 396 -9.83 -16.60 12.29
CA THR A 396 -8.72 -17.43 12.76
C THR A 396 -8.33 -18.43 11.70
N PHE A 397 -7.04 -18.71 11.60
CA PHE A 397 -6.51 -19.85 10.87
C PHE A 397 -6.23 -20.99 11.87
N ASN A 398 -6.83 -22.15 11.64
CA ASN A 398 -6.84 -23.28 12.57
C ASN A 398 -5.99 -24.47 12.06
N GLY A 399 -5.09 -24.21 11.13
CA GLY A 399 -4.19 -25.22 10.56
C GLY A 399 -4.71 -25.83 9.25
N ILE A 400 -4.07 -26.90 8.83
CA ILE A 400 -4.45 -27.69 7.66
C ILE A 400 -5.05 -29.01 8.17
N LYS A 401 -6.20 -29.38 7.63
CA LYS A 401 -6.85 -30.67 7.91
C LYS A 401 -7.39 -31.29 6.62
N LYS A 402 -7.61 -32.60 6.66
CA LYS A 402 -8.36 -33.29 5.62
C LYS A 402 -9.84 -32.94 5.71
N VAL A 403 -10.37 -32.41 4.62
CA VAL A 403 -11.78 -32.03 4.49
C VAL A 403 -12.41 -32.90 3.42
N LYS A 404 -13.63 -33.39 3.68
CA LYS A 404 -14.42 -34.11 2.68
C LYS A 404 -14.78 -33.16 1.55
N THR A 405 -14.42 -33.55 0.35
CA THR A 405 -14.67 -32.79 -0.88
C THR A 405 -15.40 -33.63 -1.89
N ARG A 406 -15.88 -33.02 -2.95
CA ARG A 406 -16.43 -33.72 -4.11
C ARG A 406 -15.60 -33.42 -5.33
N LYS A 407 -15.17 -34.48 -6.02
CA LYS A 407 -14.46 -34.36 -7.31
C LYS A 407 -15.34 -34.86 -8.43
N ILE A 408 -15.29 -34.16 -9.56
CA ILE A 408 -15.85 -34.63 -10.80
C ILE A 408 -14.79 -35.50 -11.49
N GLU A 409 -15.08 -36.80 -11.58
CA GLU A 409 -14.28 -37.73 -12.36
C GLU A 409 -14.87 -37.88 -13.75
N PHE A 410 -14.07 -37.67 -14.77
CA PHE A 410 -14.43 -38.01 -16.12
C PHE A 410 -14.12 -39.48 -16.39
N PHE A 411 -15.09 -40.23 -16.81
CA PHE A 411 -14.91 -41.61 -17.20
C PHE A 411 -15.35 -41.83 -18.64
N TYR A 412 -14.66 -42.72 -19.31
CA TYR A 412 -15.02 -43.14 -20.67
C TYR A 412 -15.88 -44.39 -20.59
N ASN A 413 -17.05 -44.32 -21.17
CA ASN A 413 -17.97 -45.48 -21.23
C ASN A 413 -17.68 -46.27 -22.52
N GLU A 414 -16.99 -47.38 -22.43
CA GLU A 414 -16.64 -48.24 -23.56
C GLU A 414 -17.85 -48.80 -24.33
N LYS A 415 -19.07 -48.82 -23.72
CA LYS A 415 -20.28 -49.34 -24.37
C LYS A 415 -21.00 -48.27 -25.20
N THR A 416 -20.97 -47.04 -24.78
CA THR A 416 -21.63 -45.91 -25.49
C THR A 416 -20.63 -45.06 -26.29
N PHE A 417 -19.32 -45.26 -26.08
CA PHE A 417 -18.23 -44.47 -26.64
C PHE A 417 -18.30 -42.98 -26.27
N GLU A 418 -18.86 -42.67 -25.09
CA GLU A 418 -19.06 -41.33 -24.61
C GLU A 418 -18.28 -41.12 -23.32
N TYR A 419 -17.83 -39.86 -23.10
CA TYR A 419 -17.32 -39.42 -21.82
C TYR A 419 -18.50 -39.07 -20.92
N GLY A 420 -18.49 -39.59 -19.71
CA GLY A 420 -19.45 -39.24 -18.67
C GLY A 420 -18.73 -38.55 -17.51
N GLU A 421 -19.50 -37.86 -16.72
CA GLU A 421 -19.04 -37.23 -15.47
C GLU A 421 -19.72 -37.94 -14.31
N ARG A 422 -18.98 -38.19 -13.24
CA ARG A 422 -19.55 -38.64 -11.96
C ARG A 422 -18.92 -37.88 -10.81
N GLU A 423 -19.73 -37.48 -9.85
CA GLU A 423 -19.26 -36.96 -8.59
C GLU A 423 -18.77 -38.13 -7.71
N THR A 424 -17.54 -37.97 -7.19
CA THR A 424 -16.97 -38.94 -6.23
C THR A 424 -16.57 -38.20 -4.96
N ASP A 425 -16.80 -38.84 -3.81
CA ASP A 425 -16.32 -38.30 -2.53
C ASP A 425 -14.77 -38.43 -2.49
N ALA A 426 -14.12 -37.35 -2.10
CA ALA A 426 -12.67 -37.25 -1.93
C ALA A 426 -12.34 -36.60 -0.58
N GLU A 427 -11.11 -36.76 -0.14
CA GLU A 427 -10.58 -36.00 0.99
C GLU A 427 -9.39 -35.21 0.50
N GLU A 428 -9.38 -33.91 0.82
CA GLU A 428 -8.28 -33.00 0.47
C GLU A 428 -7.78 -32.26 1.69
N ASP A 429 -6.46 -32.05 1.75
CA ASP A 429 -5.90 -31.16 2.76
C ASP A 429 -6.34 -29.74 2.46
N MET A 430 -6.96 -29.06 3.41
CA MET A 430 -7.46 -27.71 3.27
C MET A 430 -7.08 -26.83 4.46
N PRO A 431 -6.83 -25.54 4.24
CA PRO A 431 -6.68 -24.59 5.33
C PRO A 431 -8.00 -24.46 6.08
N ILE A 432 -7.98 -24.71 7.37
CA ILE A 432 -9.14 -24.57 8.24
C ILE A 432 -9.19 -23.16 8.79
N PHE A 433 -10.34 -22.54 8.65
CA PHE A 433 -10.58 -21.19 9.18
C PHE A 433 -11.90 -21.13 9.95
N THR A 434 -11.97 -20.14 10.82
CA THR A 434 -13.21 -19.76 11.49
C THR A 434 -13.36 -18.25 11.35
N LEU A 435 -14.45 -17.81 10.75
CA LEU A 435 -14.86 -16.41 10.67
C LEU A 435 -16.04 -16.18 11.59
N GLY A 436 -16.12 -15.02 12.21
CA GLY A 436 -17.26 -14.70 13.05
C GLY A 436 -17.63 -13.23 12.97
N ILE A 437 -18.94 -12.97 12.99
CA ILE A 437 -19.52 -11.63 13.07
C ILE A 437 -20.53 -11.55 14.20
N THR A 438 -20.63 -10.39 14.83
CA THR A 438 -21.66 -10.15 15.85
C THR A 438 -22.87 -9.46 15.25
N THR A 439 -24.07 -9.91 15.65
CA THR A 439 -25.35 -9.33 15.25
C THR A 439 -26.24 -9.08 16.48
N ALA A 440 -27.08 -8.04 16.44
CA ALA A 440 -28.18 -7.85 17.36
C ALA A 440 -29.48 -8.53 16.87
N ARG A 441 -29.50 -8.99 15.62
CA ARG A 441 -30.63 -9.61 14.96
C ARG A 441 -30.31 -11.04 14.51
N PRO A 442 -30.20 -12.01 15.46
CA PRO A 442 -29.89 -13.41 15.12
C PRO A 442 -30.99 -14.08 14.28
N ASP A 443 -32.18 -13.49 14.23
CA ASP A 443 -33.32 -13.93 13.41
C ASP A 443 -33.08 -13.67 11.90
N ILE A 444 -32.37 -12.62 11.52
CA ILE A 444 -32.16 -12.27 10.10
C ILE A 444 -31.27 -13.29 9.37
N PRO A 445 -30.08 -13.66 9.86
CA PRO A 445 -29.30 -14.73 9.23
C PRO A 445 -30.08 -16.06 9.13
N GLU A 446 -30.85 -16.41 10.15
CA GLU A 446 -31.66 -17.60 10.13
C GLU A 446 -32.73 -17.55 9.01
N LEU A 447 -33.46 -16.44 8.92
CA LEU A 447 -34.46 -16.22 7.87
C LEU A 447 -33.84 -16.30 6.46
N ILE A 448 -32.65 -15.71 6.28
CA ILE A 448 -31.95 -15.75 5.00
C ILE A 448 -31.56 -17.17 4.63
N LEU A 449 -30.99 -17.93 5.56
CA LEU A 449 -30.57 -19.31 5.35
C LEU A 449 -31.78 -20.24 5.09
N GLU A 450 -32.89 -20.07 5.82
CA GLU A 450 -34.13 -20.76 5.57
C GLU A 450 -34.69 -20.49 4.17
N HIS A 451 -34.67 -19.22 3.75
CA HIS A 451 -35.12 -18.85 2.41
C HIS A 451 -34.24 -19.47 1.31
N PHE A 452 -32.91 -19.40 1.45
CA PHE A 452 -32.00 -20.02 0.48
C PHE A 452 -32.16 -21.54 0.42
N SER A 453 -32.44 -22.23 1.55
CA SER A 453 -32.65 -23.66 1.56
C SER A 453 -33.90 -24.10 0.79
N GLN A 454 -34.87 -23.19 0.60
CA GLN A 454 -36.07 -23.45 -0.22
C GLN A 454 -35.83 -23.25 -1.73
N ILE A 455 -34.84 -22.38 -2.08
CA ILE A 455 -34.53 -22.03 -3.47
C ILE A 455 -33.48 -22.98 -4.06
N THR A 456 -32.53 -23.43 -3.26
CA THR A 456 -31.41 -24.26 -3.72
C THR A 456 -31.09 -25.38 -2.76
N SER A 457 -30.80 -26.57 -3.31
CA SER A 457 -30.33 -27.74 -2.53
C SER A 457 -28.92 -27.60 -1.96
N LYS A 458 -28.23 -26.48 -2.29
CA LYS A 458 -26.90 -26.20 -1.74
C LYS A 458 -26.94 -25.87 -0.24
N PHE A 459 -28.06 -25.37 0.28
CA PHE A 459 -28.22 -25.08 1.71
C PHE A 459 -29.00 -26.20 2.39
N GLU A 460 -28.46 -26.73 3.49
CA GLU A 460 -29.07 -27.81 4.29
C GLU A 460 -29.04 -27.42 5.76
N LYS A 461 -30.19 -27.50 6.45
CA LYS A 461 -30.29 -27.27 7.89
C LYS A 461 -30.03 -28.57 8.64
N LYS A 462 -29.13 -28.52 9.62
CA LYS A 462 -28.91 -29.54 10.66
C LYS A 462 -29.49 -29.06 11.99
N GLU A 463 -29.42 -29.89 13.02
CA GLU A 463 -30.01 -29.58 14.35
C GLU A 463 -29.39 -28.29 14.96
N HIS A 464 -28.08 -28.11 14.81
CA HIS A 464 -27.34 -27.03 15.46
C HIS A 464 -26.59 -26.08 14.51
N TYR A 465 -26.58 -26.38 13.19
CA TYR A 465 -25.83 -25.59 12.20
C TYR A 465 -26.45 -25.73 10.80
N TRP A 466 -26.00 -24.88 9.89
CA TRP A 466 -26.31 -24.94 8.47
C TRP A 466 -25.11 -25.41 7.69
N ILE A 467 -25.34 -26.15 6.61
CA ILE A 467 -24.32 -26.53 5.63
C ILE A 467 -24.60 -25.75 4.35
N TYR A 468 -23.58 -25.08 3.83
CA TYR A 468 -23.56 -24.58 2.47
C TYR A 468 -22.61 -25.47 1.66
N LYS A 469 -23.18 -26.35 0.83
CA LYS A 469 -22.47 -27.34 0.02
C LYS A 469 -21.75 -26.66 -1.13
N ASN A 470 -20.55 -27.14 -1.49
CA ASN A 470 -19.75 -26.64 -2.62
C ASN A 470 -19.46 -25.13 -2.51
N ALA A 471 -19.18 -24.64 -1.31
CA ALA A 471 -18.96 -23.22 -1.05
C ALA A 471 -17.52 -22.78 -1.31
N ILE A 472 -16.56 -23.66 -0.99
CA ILE A 472 -15.14 -23.38 -1.08
C ILE A 472 -14.60 -24.10 -2.32
N PHE A 473 -14.07 -23.34 -3.27
CA PHE A 473 -13.54 -23.85 -4.54
C PHE A 473 -14.52 -24.82 -5.27
N GLU A 474 -15.84 -24.63 -5.03
CA GLU A 474 -16.89 -25.49 -5.58
C GLU A 474 -16.82 -26.97 -5.17
N THR A 475 -16.00 -27.32 -4.19
CA THR A 475 -15.76 -28.72 -3.79
C THR A 475 -16.04 -29.00 -2.33
N ALA A 476 -15.79 -28.06 -1.43
CA ALA A 476 -15.90 -28.24 0.01
C ALA A 476 -17.07 -27.46 0.65
N PRO A 477 -17.69 -28.01 1.70
CA PRO A 477 -18.79 -27.35 2.41
C PRO A 477 -18.28 -26.22 3.32
N LEU A 478 -19.19 -25.29 3.62
CA LEU A 478 -19.05 -24.28 4.64
C LEU A 478 -20.16 -24.49 5.68
N TYR A 479 -19.79 -24.42 6.93
CA TYR A 479 -20.70 -24.60 8.06
C TYR A 479 -21.02 -23.27 8.71
N ILE A 480 -22.28 -23.00 8.99
CA ILE A 480 -22.74 -21.74 9.57
C ILE A 480 -23.49 -22.04 10.88
N LEU A 481 -23.03 -21.44 11.97
CA LEU A 481 -23.63 -21.57 13.29
C LEU A 481 -24.21 -20.22 13.72
N ASN A 482 -25.45 -20.20 14.15
CA ASN A 482 -26.08 -19.02 14.72
C ASN A 482 -26.15 -19.16 16.26
N LEU A 483 -25.26 -18.47 16.95
CA LEU A 483 -25.01 -18.61 18.38
C LEU A 483 -25.54 -17.41 19.18
N ASN A 484 -26.83 -17.13 19.06
CA ASN A 484 -27.51 -16.04 19.76
C ASN A 484 -26.75 -14.67 19.62
N GLY A 485 -26.65 -14.22 18.37
CA GLY A 485 -26.01 -12.94 18.05
C GLY A 485 -24.49 -13.01 17.82
N LEU A 486 -23.95 -14.21 17.67
CA LEU A 486 -22.64 -14.47 17.11
C LEU A 486 -22.82 -15.49 15.98
N ILE A 487 -22.59 -15.08 14.75
CA ILE A 487 -22.63 -15.93 13.57
C ILE A 487 -21.21 -16.40 13.31
N ILE A 488 -21.01 -17.71 13.29
CA ILE A 488 -19.74 -18.37 12.97
C ILE A 488 -19.86 -19.02 11.62
N CYS A 489 -18.85 -18.85 10.80
CA CYS A 489 -18.70 -19.47 9.49
C CYS A 489 -17.36 -20.19 9.46
N THR A 490 -17.35 -21.50 9.21
CA THR A 490 -16.14 -22.33 9.23
C THR A 490 -16.22 -23.44 8.21
N ASN A 491 -15.07 -23.96 7.78
CA ASN A 491 -14.99 -25.22 7.02
C ASN A 491 -14.56 -26.42 7.90
N ASP A 492 -14.53 -26.26 9.23
CA ASP A 492 -14.25 -27.31 10.19
C ASP A 492 -15.57 -28.06 10.56
N GLU A 493 -15.78 -29.25 10.00
CA GLU A 493 -16.92 -30.10 10.30
C GLU A 493 -16.98 -30.45 11.77
N ASP A 494 -15.84 -30.82 12.39
CA ASP A 494 -15.77 -31.18 13.82
C ASP A 494 -16.24 -30.05 14.72
N LEU A 495 -15.85 -28.81 14.37
CA LEU A 495 -16.29 -27.62 15.09
C LEU A 495 -17.80 -27.42 14.95
N ALA A 496 -18.33 -27.56 13.74
CA ALA A 496 -19.75 -27.37 13.49
C ALA A 496 -20.62 -28.41 14.24
N GLU A 497 -20.24 -29.68 14.17
CA GLU A 497 -21.00 -30.79 14.81
C GLU A 497 -20.93 -30.76 16.33
N ASN A 498 -19.73 -30.48 16.87
CA ASN A 498 -19.47 -30.66 18.31
C ASN A 498 -19.38 -29.32 19.07
N HIS A 499 -19.68 -28.20 18.43
CA HIS A 499 -19.66 -26.88 19.09
C HIS A 499 -20.55 -26.82 20.33
N HIS A 500 -21.73 -27.44 20.29
CA HIS A 500 -22.67 -27.50 21.42
C HIS A 500 -22.10 -28.23 22.66
N LEU A 501 -21.09 -29.10 22.47
CA LEU A 501 -20.31 -29.76 23.51
C LEU A 501 -19.10 -28.94 23.98
N GLY A 502 -18.88 -27.75 23.39
CA GLY A 502 -17.75 -26.86 23.69
C GLY A 502 -16.50 -27.07 22.83
N TYR A 503 -16.57 -27.92 21.80
CA TYR A 503 -15.48 -28.15 20.87
C TYR A 503 -15.13 -26.85 20.09
N GLY A 504 -13.86 -26.65 19.77
CA GLY A 504 -13.39 -25.48 19.02
C GLY A 504 -13.41 -24.17 19.78
N THR A 505 -13.78 -24.22 21.09
CA THR A 505 -13.77 -23.03 21.96
C THR A 505 -12.88 -23.22 23.15
N GLU A 506 -12.27 -22.14 23.63
CA GLU A 506 -11.44 -22.14 24.83
C GLU A 506 -12.09 -21.34 25.97
N ARG A 507 -11.59 -21.58 27.19
CA ARG A 507 -11.96 -20.76 28.34
C ARG A 507 -11.37 -19.36 28.13
N ILE A 508 -12.21 -18.33 28.27
CA ILE A 508 -11.80 -16.94 28.12
C ILE A 508 -10.68 -16.59 29.11
N ASP A 509 -9.50 -16.28 28.58
CA ASP A 509 -8.37 -15.78 29.37
C ASP A 509 -8.47 -14.26 29.52
N LYS A 510 -8.27 -13.76 30.76
CA LYS A 510 -8.26 -12.33 31.07
C LYS A 510 -7.10 -11.58 30.38
N ARG A 511 -5.95 -12.24 30.18
CA ARG A 511 -4.78 -11.65 29.50
C ARG A 511 -5.08 -11.42 28.03
N GLN A 512 -5.68 -12.41 27.38
CA GLN A 512 -6.10 -12.34 25.99
C GLN A 512 -7.15 -11.25 25.78
N ILE A 513 -8.17 -11.18 26.65
CA ILE A 513 -9.15 -10.08 26.60
C ILE A 513 -8.45 -8.72 26.69
N LYS A 514 -7.46 -8.58 27.58
CA LYS A 514 -6.71 -7.34 27.74
C LYS A 514 -5.91 -7.02 26.47
N ALA A 515 -5.25 -8.01 25.88
CA ALA A 515 -4.46 -7.84 24.66
C ALA A 515 -5.33 -7.43 23.46
N LEU A 516 -6.45 -8.14 23.22
CA LEU A 516 -7.37 -7.83 22.13
C LEU A 516 -8.04 -6.46 22.30
N LYS A 517 -8.40 -6.08 23.53
CA LYS A 517 -8.95 -4.75 23.81
C LYS A 517 -7.94 -3.63 23.61
N ALA A 518 -6.68 -3.86 23.95
CA ALA A 518 -5.61 -2.87 23.78
C ALA A 518 -5.30 -2.60 22.29
N GLY A 519 -5.68 -3.50 21.39
CA GLY A 519 -5.54 -3.33 19.95
C GLY A 519 -6.57 -2.40 19.30
N GLY A 520 -7.45 -1.74 20.06
CA GLY A 520 -8.40 -0.77 19.52
C GLY A 520 -9.39 -1.39 18.53
N SER A 521 -9.56 -0.74 17.37
CA SER A 521 -10.46 -1.20 16.30
C SER A 521 -9.89 -2.37 15.49
N LEU A 522 -8.59 -2.53 15.42
CA LEU A 522 -7.92 -3.60 14.69
C LEU A 522 -6.86 -4.26 15.54
N ASN A 523 -6.91 -5.57 15.64
CA ASN A 523 -5.87 -6.40 16.24
C ASN A 523 -5.70 -7.64 15.35
N ALA A 524 -4.52 -7.82 14.79
CA ALA A 524 -4.21 -8.99 13.98
C ALA A 524 -2.84 -9.54 14.36
N SER A 525 -2.67 -10.83 14.22
CA SER A 525 -1.39 -11.51 14.43
C SER A 525 -1.25 -12.68 13.48
N ILE A 526 -0.07 -12.84 12.93
CA ILE A 526 0.31 -14.00 12.14
C ILE A 526 1.71 -14.47 12.56
N ASP A 527 1.82 -15.70 12.98
CA ASP A 527 3.07 -16.41 13.18
C ASP A 527 3.44 -17.07 11.85
N LEU A 528 4.31 -16.41 11.09
CA LEU A 528 4.68 -16.84 9.73
C LEU A 528 5.35 -18.22 9.74
N LYS A 529 6.19 -18.50 10.72
CA LYS A 529 6.85 -19.80 10.89
C LYS A 529 5.84 -20.90 11.17
N SER A 530 4.92 -20.65 12.11
CA SER A 530 3.88 -21.60 12.45
C SER A 530 2.94 -21.85 11.27
N VAL A 531 2.50 -20.81 10.57
CA VAL A 531 1.65 -20.94 9.38
C VAL A 531 2.40 -21.71 8.29
N ALA A 532 3.61 -21.28 7.92
CA ALA A 532 4.40 -21.92 6.86
C ALA A 532 4.67 -23.40 7.16
N SER A 533 4.94 -23.76 8.41
CA SER A 533 5.21 -25.14 8.82
C SER A 533 4.02 -26.08 8.64
N GLN A 534 2.79 -25.55 8.63
CA GLN A 534 1.57 -26.32 8.46
C GLN A 534 1.20 -26.55 6.99
N PHE A 535 1.74 -25.74 6.06
CA PHE A 535 1.45 -25.90 4.64
C PHE A 535 2.27 -27.03 4.01
N PRO A 536 1.61 -28.05 3.42
CA PRO A 536 2.28 -29.05 2.60
C PRO A 536 2.92 -28.38 1.36
N LEU A 537 4.11 -28.83 0.99
CA LEU A 537 4.83 -28.27 -0.18
C LEU A 537 4.07 -28.50 -1.50
N ASP A 538 3.25 -29.55 -1.56
CA ASP A 538 2.46 -29.88 -2.75
C ASP A 538 1.36 -28.84 -3.07
N PHE A 539 1.00 -27.98 -2.10
CA PHE A 539 0.06 -26.86 -2.31
C PHE A 539 0.70 -25.62 -2.93
N ILE A 540 2.02 -25.62 -3.06
CA ILE A 540 2.79 -24.44 -3.39
C ILE A 540 3.45 -24.68 -4.73
N ALA A 541 3.31 -23.72 -5.63
CA ALA A 541 3.98 -23.76 -6.91
C ALA A 541 5.49 -23.95 -6.69
N PRO A 542 6.16 -24.79 -7.51
CA PRO A 542 7.58 -25.12 -7.32
C PRO A 542 8.48 -23.90 -7.16
N GLU A 543 8.20 -22.83 -7.90
CA GLU A 543 8.92 -21.57 -7.84
C GLU A 543 8.77 -20.83 -6.49
N GLN A 544 7.70 -21.10 -5.72
CA GLN A 544 7.44 -20.50 -4.42
C GLN A 544 7.90 -21.36 -3.23
N GLN A 545 8.29 -22.60 -3.47
CA GLN A 545 8.76 -23.51 -2.40
C GLN A 545 9.97 -22.99 -1.64
N PRO A 546 10.99 -22.35 -2.27
CA PRO A 546 12.13 -21.76 -1.55
C PRO A 546 11.71 -20.66 -0.57
N LEU A 547 10.71 -19.85 -0.92
CA LEU A 547 10.14 -18.87 0.01
C LEU A 547 9.54 -19.55 1.24
N MET A 548 8.73 -20.57 1.00
CA MET A 548 8.07 -21.29 2.09
C MET A 548 9.10 -21.96 3.03
N GLU A 549 10.16 -22.53 2.49
CA GLU A 549 11.25 -23.08 3.29
C GLU A 549 12.00 -22.02 4.09
N SER A 550 12.25 -20.86 3.50
CA SER A 550 12.82 -19.70 4.21
C SER A 550 11.91 -19.24 5.36
N LEU A 551 10.60 -19.14 5.12
CA LEU A 551 9.61 -18.78 6.16
C LEU A 551 9.58 -19.82 7.28
N LYS A 552 9.64 -21.12 6.99
CA LYS A 552 9.76 -22.19 8.00
C LYS A 552 11.02 -22.07 8.86
N GLY A 553 12.11 -21.61 8.26
CA GLY A 553 13.42 -21.52 8.92
C GLY A 553 13.58 -20.30 9.79
N LYS A 554 13.39 -19.11 9.24
CA LYS A 554 13.85 -17.86 9.81
C LYS A 554 12.74 -16.83 10.10
N SER A 555 11.48 -17.12 9.83
CA SER A 555 10.44 -16.13 10.05
C SER A 555 9.94 -16.08 11.50
N GLY A 556 9.28 -14.97 11.82
CA GLY A 556 8.77 -14.66 13.15
C GLY A 556 7.27 -14.36 13.16
N LYS A 557 6.86 -13.66 14.18
CA LYS A 557 5.49 -13.26 14.45
C LYS A 557 5.25 -11.80 14.13
N LEU A 558 4.31 -11.53 13.23
CA LEU A 558 3.84 -10.20 12.90
C LEU A 558 2.58 -9.88 13.71
N ILE A 559 2.55 -8.71 14.34
CA ILE A 559 1.41 -8.20 15.11
C ILE A 559 1.06 -6.81 14.59
N LEU A 560 -0.20 -6.61 14.24
CA LEU A 560 -0.76 -5.33 13.82
C LEU A 560 -1.80 -4.86 14.84
N LYS A 561 -1.68 -3.62 15.31
CA LYS A 561 -2.59 -3.03 16.28
C LYS A 561 -2.93 -1.59 15.92
N SER A 562 -4.20 -1.25 16.03
CA SER A 562 -4.65 0.14 16.09
C SER A 562 -4.62 0.59 17.55
N ASN A 563 -3.80 1.60 17.88
CA ASN A 563 -3.58 1.99 19.28
C ASN A 563 -4.56 3.08 19.72
N GLU A 564 -4.54 4.24 19.07
CA GLU A 564 -5.34 5.40 19.43
C GLU A 564 -6.05 5.96 18.20
N THR A 565 -7.28 6.39 18.37
CA THR A 565 -8.02 7.16 17.37
C THR A 565 -8.67 8.36 18.04
N SER A 566 -8.36 9.54 17.52
CA SER A 566 -8.93 10.81 17.91
C SER A 566 -9.51 11.53 16.69
N LYS A 567 -10.05 12.74 16.88
CA LYS A 567 -10.52 13.56 15.76
C LYS A 567 -9.39 14.09 14.86
N GLU A 568 -8.16 14.04 15.33
CA GLU A 568 -7.00 14.60 14.63
C GLU A 568 -6.10 13.54 14.03
N LYS A 569 -6.03 12.35 14.67
CA LYS A 569 -5.08 11.31 14.28
C LYS A 569 -5.52 9.91 14.67
N THR A 570 -5.02 8.94 13.93
CA THR A 570 -4.97 7.52 14.32
C THR A 570 -3.53 7.05 14.41
N THR A 571 -3.24 6.24 15.42
CA THR A 571 -1.94 5.58 15.55
C THR A 571 -2.09 4.07 15.41
N MET A 572 -1.14 3.45 14.72
CA MET A 572 -1.04 2.01 14.53
C MET A 572 0.38 1.56 14.82
N SER A 573 0.54 0.33 15.28
CA SER A 573 1.85 -0.31 15.36
C SER A 573 1.86 -1.64 14.64
N VAL A 574 2.94 -1.88 13.91
CA VAL A 574 3.29 -3.15 13.29
C VAL A 574 4.55 -3.63 13.98
N VAL A 575 4.43 -4.75 14.69
CA VAL A 575 5.55 -5.34 15.43
C VAL A 575 5.86 -6.69 14.82
N TYR A 576 7.11 -6.87 14.40
CA TYR A 576 7.61 -8.15 13.95
C TYR A 576 8.68 -8.67 14.91
N SER A 577 8.46 -9.82 15.52
CA SER A 577 9.37 -10.45 16.47
C SER A 577 9.79 -11.84 15.99
N PHE A 578 11.04 -12.22 16.24
CA PHE A 578 11.63 -13.49 15.78
C PHE A 578 12.53 -14.10 16.88
N ASP A 579 12.83 -15.40 16.76
CA ASP A 579 13.51 -16.15 17.83
C ASP A 579 15.05 -16.08 17.73
N GLU A 580 15.59 -15.81 16.54
CA GLU A 580 17.02 -15.73 16.31
C GLU A 580 17.63 -14.56 17.10
N LYS A 581 18.75 -14.84 17.80
CA LYS A 581 19.48 -13.80 18.56
C LYS A 581 20.36 -12.99 17.60
N GLU A 582 19.76 -12.15 16.80
CA GLU A 582 20.47 -11.26 15.90
C GLU A 582 19.86 -9.86 15.93
N PHE A 583 20.59 -8.90 15.37
CA PHE A 583 20.10 -7.54 15.22
C PHE A 583 18.98 -7.49 14.16
N ALA A 584 17.87 -6.86 14.51
CA ALA A 584 16.68 -6.82 13.69
C ALA A 584 16.90 -6.22 12.28
N GLY A 585 17.84 -5.28 12.14
CA GLY A 585 18.22 -4.72 10.84
C GLY A 585 18.81 -5.77 9.90
N LYS A 586 19.68 -6.67 10.44
CA LYS A 586 20.24 -7.77 9.64
C LYS A 586 19.14 -8.74 9.21
N HIS A 587 18.29 -9.13 10.13
CA HIS A 587 17.15 -10.01 9.86
C HIS A 587 16.22 -9.43 8.77
N LEU A 588 15.93 -8.12 8.84
CA LEU A 588 15.14 -7.41 7.83
C LEU A 588 15.80 -7.48 6.44
N LEU A 589 17.10 -7.24 6.36
CA LEU A 589 17.83 -7.30 5.09
C LEU A 589 17.86 -8.73 4.52
N ASP A 590 18.06 -9.74 5.36
CA ASP A 590 18.01 -11.16 4.96
C ASP A 590 16.63 -11.52 4.38
N MET A 591 15.55 -11.05 5.01
CA MET A 591 14.18 -11.24 4.51
C MET A 591 13.95 -10.52 3.18
N LEU A 592 14.38 -9.26 3.07
CA LEU A 592 14.25 -8.49 1.82
C LEU A 592 15.02 -9.16 0.68
N ASN A 593 16.21 -9.67 0.95
CA ASN A 593 16.99 -10.39 -0.05
C ASN A 593 16.31 -11.69 -0.51
N THR A 594 15.72 -12.42 0.44
CA THR A 594 14.95 -13.62 0.12
C THR A 594 13.76 -13.29 -0.77
N LEU A 595 13.00 -12.24 -0.44
CA LEU A 595 11.87 -11.79 -1.25
C LEU A 595 12.32 -11.33 -2.64
N TYR A 596 13.40 -10.59 -2.73
CA TYR A 596 13.97 -10.13 -4.00
C TYR A 596 14.33 -11.30 -4.93
N LEU A 597 15.06 -12.32 -4.41
CA LEU A 597 15.42 -13.50 -5.19
C LEU A 597 14.22 -14.31 -5.71
N LEU A 598 13.06 -14.14 -5.11
CA LEU A 598 11.82 -14.81 -5.51
C LEU A 598 11.01 -14.04 -6.55
N THR A 599 11.31 -12.77 -6.73
CA THR A 599 10.66 -11.92 -7.74
C THR A 599 11.41 -11.89 -9.07
N LYS A 600 12.64 -12.39 -9.07
CA LYS A 600 13.45 -12.66 -10.27
C LYS A 600 13.11 -14.02 -10.89
#